data_83d79d917539d35f9648112ef608a509
#
_entry.id   83d79d917539d35f9648112ef608a509
#
_cell.length_a   1.000
_cell.length_b   1.000
_cell.length_c   1.000
_cell.angle_alpha   90.00
_cell.angle_beta   90.00
_cell.angle_gamma   90.00
#
_symmetry.space_group_name_H-M   'P 1'
#
loop_
_entity.id
_entity.type
_entity.pdbx_description
1 polymer ?
#
loop_
_entity_poly.entity_id
_entity_poly.type
_entity_poly.pdbx_seq_one_letter_code
_entity_poly.pdbx_strand_id
1 'polypeptide(L)'
;MAKREKKSRSKGSLGNNRKAGEDFLFRNAQKDKVVETETGLQYLIVDGGKGIKPTLFDRVKIHQRALLLDGKILEDTYRENKPDEVKLEELIEGLQEGLQLMAVGNRFKFWIPSELGWGRKGTGNKIPPNAVLTFDIRLLEIC
;
A
#
# COMPACT_ATOMS: atom_id res chain seq x y z
N MET A 1 6.11 -29.09 -19.31
CA MET A 1 6.96 -27.95 -19.57
C MET A 1 6.46 -26.72 -18.91
N ALA A 2 5.37 -26.22 -19.39
CA ALA A 2 4.85 -24.99 -18.88
C ALA A 2 4.59 -25.03 -17.39
N LYS A 3 4.13 -26.13 -16.89
CA LYS A 3 3.82 -26.19 -15.49
C LYS A 3 5.04 -26.13 -14.62
N ARG A 4 6.17 -26.63 -15.11
CA ARG A 4 7.38 -26.50 -14.35
C ARG A 4 7.76 -25.06 -14.19
N GLU A 5 7.65 -24.31 -15.25
CA GLU A 5 7.97 -22.92 -15.18
C GLU A 5 7.05 -22.18 -14.24
N LYS A 6 5.79 -22.52 -14.27
CA LYS A 6 4.86 -21.92 -13.36
C LYS A 6 5.24 -22.18 -11.93
N LYS A 7 5.63 -23.40 -11.63
CA LYS A 7 6.00 -23.71 -10.27
C LYS A 7 7.18 -22.88 -9.82
N SER A 8 8.18 -22.78 -10.67
CA SER A 8 9.34 -21.97 -10.33
C SER A 8 8.95 -20.57 -10.01
N ARG A 9 8.10 -20.00 -10.84
CA ARG A 9 7.70 -18.63 -10.60
C ARG A 9 6.90 -18.48 -9.35
N SER A 10 6.04 -19.44 -9.07
CA SER A 10 5.17 -19.32 -7.93
C SER A 10 5.93 -19.42 -6.62
N LYS A 11 7.10 -20.03 -6.65
CA LYS A 11 7.93 -20.02 -5.46
C LYS A 11 8.38 -18.63 -5.12
N GLY A 12 8.25 -17.72 -6.07
CA GLY A 12 8.52 -16.35 -5.79
C GLY A 12 9.95 -16.11 -5.38
N SER A 13 10.87 -16.49 -6.24
CA SER A 13 12.25 -16.16 -5.92
C SER A 13 12.34 -14.66 -5.70
N LEU A 14 13.30 -14.23 -4.91
CA LEU A 14 13.47 -12.82 -4.60
C LEU A 14 13.58 -11.97 -5.85
N GLY A 15 14.31 -12.47 -6.85
CA GLY A 15 14.48 -11.73 -8.10
C GLY A 15 13.18 -11.56 -8.86
N ASN A 16 12.37 -12.62 -8.91
CA ASN A 16 11.11 -12.56 -9.64
C ASN A 16 10.13 -11.61 -8.98
N ASN A 17 10.02 -11.66 -7.66
CA ASN A 17 9.12 -10.77 -6.96
C ASN A 17 9.54 -9.32 -7.12
N ARG A 18 10.84 -9.05 -7.03
CA ARG A 18 11.33 -7.71 -7.16
C ARG A 18 11.08 -7.16 -8.56
N LYS A 19 11.39 -7.96 -9.57
CA LYS A 19 11.19 -7.51 -10.95
C LYS A 19 9.72 -7.28 -11.24
N ALA A 20 8.86 -8.19 -10.82
CA ALA A 20 7.42 -8.04 -11.05
C ALA A 20 6.90 -6.77 -10.38
N GLY A 21 7.37 -6.47 -9.18
CA GLY A 21 6.96 -5.26 -8.48
C GLY A 21 7.45 -4.01 -9.18
N GLU A 22 8.72 -4.01 -9.60
CA GLU A 22 9.28 -2.86 -10.31
C GLU A 22 8.56 -2.63 -11.63
N ASP A 23 8.28 -3.69 -12.37
CA ASP A 23 7.57 -3.58 -13.63
C ASP A 23 6.15 -3.05 -13.41
N PHE A 24 5.48 -3.55 -12.38
CA PHE A 24 4.14 -3.06 -12.04
C PHE A 24 4.16 -1.57 -11.74
N LEU A 25 5.08 -1.16 -10.87
CA LEU A 25 5.15 0.25 -10.45
C LEU A 25 5.49 1.17 -11.62
N PHE A 26 6.38 0.71 -12.50
CA PHE A 26 6.72 1.49 -13.67
C PHE A 26 5.49 1.73 -14.55
N ARG A 27 4.73 0.68 -14.82
CA ARG A 27 3.52 0.82 -15.62
C ARG A 27 2.44 1.63 -14.92
N ASN A 28 2.32 1.41 -13.61
CA ASN A 28 1.29 2.13 -12.85
C ASN A 28 1.55 3.64 -12.81
N ALA A 29 2.82 4.03 -12.76
CA ALA A 29 3.18 5.44 -12.76
C ALA A 29 2.79 6.15 -14.05
N GLN A 30 2.58 5.40 -15.14
CA GLN A 30 2.20 5.98 -16.42
C GLN A 30 0.70 6.22 -16.52
N LYS A 31 -0.07 5.69 -15.60
CA LYS A 31 -1.53 5.83 -15.66
C LYS A 31 -1.94 7.25 -15.33
N ASP A 32 -3.01 7.69 -15.99
CA ASP A 32 -3.56 9.01 -15.75
C ASP A 32 -3.94 9.16 -14.28
N LYS A 33 -3.64 10.31 -13.73
CA LYS A 33 -3.98 10.68 -12.35
C LYS A 33 -3.20 9.96 -11.27
N VAL A 34 -2.31 9.05 -11.60
CA VAL A 34 -1.41 8.47 -10.61
C VAL A 34 -0.25 9.43 -10.41
N VAL A 35 0.03 9.74 -9.14
CA VAL A 35 1.12 10.62 -8.76
C VAL A 35 2.19 9.81 -8.09
N GLU A 36 3.45 10.03 -8.47
CA GLU A 36 4.58 9.36 -7.82
C GLU A 36 5.38 10.41 -7.05
N THR A 37 5.63 10.15 -5.78
CA THR A 37 6.40 11.06 -4.95
C THR A 37 7.89 10.78 -5.10
N GLU A 38 8.71 11.63 -4.50
CA GLU A 38 10.16 11.48 -4.58
C GLU A 38 10.67 10.17 -3.97
N THR A 39 9.96 9.64 -2.99
CA THR A 39 10.35 8.39 -2.34
C THR A 39 9.95 7.16 -3.16
N GLY A 40 9.13 7.36 -4.18
CA GLY A 40 8.61 6.25 -4.98
C GLY A 40 7.22 5.80 -4.59
N LEU A 41 6.63 6.39 -3.57
CA LEU A 41 5.23 6.12 -3.24
C LEU A 41 4.35 6.60 -4.39
N GLN A 42 3.37 5.79 -4.78
CA GLN A 42 2.40 6.19 -5.80
C GLN A 42 1.03 6.29 -5.17
N TYR A 43 0.25 7.27 -5.60
CA TYR A 43 -1.10 7.39 -5.09
C TYR A 43 -2.07 7.94 -6.13
N LEU A 44 -3.34 7.72 -5.88
CA LEU A 44 -4.44 8.19 -6.70
C LEU A 44 -5.51 8.73 -5.76
N ILE A 45 -5.98 9.93 -6.03
CA ILE A 45 -7.06 10.51 -5.24
C ILE A 45 -8.37 9.98 -5.78
N VAL A 46 -9.08 9.20 -4.95
CA VAL A 46 -10.40 8.67 -5.32
C VAL A 46 -11.47 9.68 -4.93
N ASP A 47 -11.35 10.23 -3.73
CA ASP A 47 -12.31 11.19 -3.22
C ASP A 47 -11.50 12.22 -2.44
N GLY A 48 -11.39 13.41 -2.97
CA GLY A 48 -10.58 14.46 -2.37
C GLY A 48 -11.42 15.44 -1.61
N GLY A 49 -10.75 16.40 -1.00
CA GLY A 49 -11.42 17.45 -0.26
C GLY A 49 -10.40 18.23 0.54
N LYS A 50 -10.90 19.18 1.30
CA LYS A 50 -10.08 20.16 1.98
C LYS A 50 -10.21 20.05 3.49
N GLY A 51 -9.99 18.93 4.04
CA GLY A 51 -9.99 18.77 5.47
C GLY A 51 -8.63 19.02 6.07
N ILE A 52 -8.52 18.70 7.35
CA ILE A 52 -7.26 18.80 8.07
C ILE A 52 -6.45 17.55 7.78
N LYS A 53 -5.14 17.72 7.58
CA LYS A 53 -4.23 16.62 7.35
C LYS A 53 -3.52 16.23 8.65
N PRO A 54 -3.31 14.94 8.89
CA PRO A 54 -2.60 14.53 10.09
C PRO A 54 -1.10 14.77 9.98
N THR A 55 -0.44 14.73 11.12
CA THR A 55 1.02 14.77 11.20
C THR A 55 1.51 13.38 11.60
N LEU A 56 2.82 13.21 11.54
CA LEU A 56 3.44 11.94 11.90
C LEU A 56 3.09 11.49 13.33
N PHE A 57 2.86 12.43 14.22
CA PHE A 57 2.63 12.12 15.63
C PHE A 57 1.17 11.92 15.98
N ASP A 58 0.30 12.00 15.00
CA ASP A 58 -1.13 11.84 15.25
C ASP A 58 -1.56 10.38 15.23
N ARG A 59 -2.67 10.12 15.92
CA ARG A 59 -3.42 8.89 15.82
C ARG A 59 -4.61 9.17 14.91
N VAL A 60 -4.94 8.24 14.05
CA VAL A 60 -6.03 8.42 13.09
C VAL A 60 -6.94 7.21 13.09
N LYS A 61 -8.17 7.44 12.66
CA LYS A 61 -9.12 6.36 12.41
C LYS A 61 -9.29 6.23 10.91
N ILE A 62 -9.10 5.02 10.40
CA ILE A 62 -9.13 4.78 8.95
C ILE A 62 -9.92 3.52 8.64
N HIS A 63 -10.52 3.52 7.45
CA HIS A 63 -10.86 2.27 6.78
C HIS A 63 -9.73 1.96 5.82
N GLN A 64 -9.37 0.70 5.72
CA GLN A 64 -8.32 0.30 4.80
C GLN A 64 -8.56 -1.08 4.23
N ARG A 65 -8.15 -1.24 2.99
CA ARG A 65 -8.09 -2.52 2.34
C ARG A 65 -6.70 -2.67 1.75
N ALA A 66 -6.00 -3.71 2.14
CA ALA A 66 -4.63 -3.94 1.72
C ALA A 66 -4.53 -5.23 0.94
N LEU A 67 -3.85 -5.19 -0.19
CA LEU A 67 -3.71 -6.32 -1.10
C LEU A 67 -2.27 -6.52 -1.52
N LEU A 68 -1.92 -7.76 -1.81
CA LEU A 68 -0.73 -8.07 -2.59
C LEU A 68 -1.05 -7.92 -4.08
N LEU A 69 -0.02 -7.94 -4.92
CA LEU A 69 -0.24 -7.78 -6.36
C LEU A 69 -1.05 -8.91 -6.96
N ASP A 70 -0.99 -10.10 -6.37
CA ASP A 70 -1.78 -11.24 -6.87
C ASP A 70 -3.23 -11.20 -6.42
N GLY A 71 -3.61 -10.15 -5.68
CA GLY A 71 -4.98 -9.98 -5.23
C GLY A 71 -5.27 -10.53 -3.86
N LYS A 72 -4.30 -11.15 -3.21
CA LYS A 72 -4.52 -11.67 -1.86
C LYS A 72 -4.81 -10.53 -0.91
N ILE A 73 -5.91 -10.65 -0.18
CA ILE A 73 -6.34 -9.61 0.77
C ILE A 73 -5.60 -9.80 2.08
N LEU A 74 -4.91 -8.75 2.52
CA LEU A 74 -4.18 -8.76 3.78
C LEU A 74 -5.03 -8.17 4.91
N GLU A 75 -5.84 -7.17 4.58
CA GLU A 75 -6.64 -6.44 5.55
C GLU A 75 -7.83 -5.85 4.82
N ASP A 76 -9.00 -5.80 5.47
CA ASP A 76 -10.17 -5.18 4.84
C ASP A 76 -11.16 -4.74 5.91
N THR A 77 -10.96 -3.55 6.45
CA THR A 77 -11.86 -3.01 7.46
C THR A 77 -13.19 -2.57 6.87
N TYR A 78 -13.22 -2.26 5.58
CA TYR A 78 -14.47 -1.90 4.92
C TYR A 78 -15.46 -3.04 4.99
N ARG A 79 -14.98 -4.23 4.72
CA ARG A 79 -15.84 -5.40 4.69
C ARG A 79 -16.47 -5.68 6.05
N GLU A 80 -15.69 -5.49 7.10
CA GLU A 80 -16.17 -5.74 8.45
C GLU A 80 -16.84 -4.52 9.06
N ASN A 81 -16.76 -3.39 8.41
CA ASN A 81 -17.30 -2.14 8.90
C ASN A 81 -16.77 -1.80 10.29
N LYS A 82 -15.49 -2.08 10.48
CA LYS A 82 -14.81 -1.78 11.75
C LYS A 82 -13.52 -1.03 11.45
N PRO A 83 -13.55 0.30 11.51
CA PRO A 83 -12.34 1.09 11.24
C PRO A 83 -11.24 0.78 12.23
N ASP A 84 -10.01 0.94 11.77
CA ASP A 84 -8.83 0.82 12.62
C ASP A 84 -8.43 2.16 13.17
N GLU A 85 -8.02 2.17 14.42
CA GLU A 85 -7.42 3.36 15.01
C GLU A 85 -5.93 3.08 15.16
N VAL A 86 -5.10 3.88 14.50
CA VAL A 86 -3.66 3.60 14.40
C VAL A 86 -2.85 4.86 14.62
N LYS A 87 -1.63 4.68 15.12
CA LYS A 87 -0.67 5.78 15.21
C LYS A 87 0.18 5.79 13.95
N LEU A 88 0.29 6.96 13.31
CA LEU A 88 1.05 7.05 12.07
C LEU A 88 2.47 6.54 12.24
N GLU A 89 3.14 6.92 13.31
CA GLU A 89 4.55 6.59 13.46
C GLU A 89 4.81 5.09 13.64
N GLU A 90 3.77 4.30 13.87
CA GLU A 90 3.90 2.84 14.01
C GLU A 90 3.65 2.10 12.70
N LEU A 91 3.28 2.81 11.65
CA LEU A 91 2.97 2.19 10.35
C LEU A 91 4.22 2.07 9.49
N ILE A 92 4.10 1.29 8.40
CA ILE A 92 5.19 1.22 7.43
C ILE A 92 5.40 2.60 6.81
N GLU A 93 6.63 2.85 6.33
CA GLU A 93 7.00 4.17 5.87
C GLU A 93 6.07 4.72 4.79
N GLY A 94 5.66 3.88 3.86
CA GLY A 94 4.76 4.32 2.80
C GLY A 94 3.44 4.86 3.32
N LEU A 95 2.90 4.24 4.39
CA LEU A 95 1.66 4.74 4.98
C LEU A 95 1.89 5.97 5.83
N GLN A 96 3.05 6.07 6.49
CA GLN A 96 3.36 7.31 7.21
C GLN A 96 3.34 8.49 6.25
N GLU A 97 3.99 8.33 5.12
CA GLU A 97 4.03 9.38 4.11
C GLU A 97 2.65 9.62 3.51
N GLY A 98 1.98 8.55 3.11
CA GLY A 98 0.71 8.65 2.40
C GLY A 98 -0.40 9.28 3.23
N LEU A 99 -0.51 8.89 4.49
CA LEU A 99 -1.58 9.45 5.34
C LEU A 99 -1.40 10.94 5.58
N GLN A 100 -0.17 11.42 5.58
CA GLN A 100 0.07 12.86 5.74
C GLN A 100 -0.30 13.66 4.49
N LEU A 101 -0.53 13.00 3.37
CA LEU A 101 -1.03 13.64 2.15
C LEU A 101 -2.55 13.72 2.14
N MET A 102 -3.23 12.94 2.97
CA MET A 102 -4.68 12.89 2.99
C MET A 102 -5.26 13.88 3.98
N ALA A 103 -6.42 14.44 3.63
CA ALA A 103 -7.21 15.23 4.57
C ALA A 103 -8.33 14.35 5.11
N VAL A 104 -8.86 14.73 6.27
CA VAL A 104 -10.00 14.00 6.86
C VAL A 104 -11.15 13.97 5.86
N GLY A 105 -11.70 12.79 5.63
CA GLY A 105 -12.76 12.56 4.66
C GLY A 105 -12.29 12.07 3.31
N ASN A 106 -11.00 12.18 3.02
CA ASN A 106 -10.47 11.77 1.73
C ASN A 106 -10.38 10.24 1.62
N ARG A 107 -10.42 9.77 0.38
CA ARG A 107 -10.15 8.38 0.05
C ARG A 107 -9.08 8.36 -1.03
N PHE A 108 -7.98 7.65 -0.76
CA PHE A 108 -6.85 7.52 -1.68
C PHE A 108 -6.54 6.06 -1.90
N LYS A 109 -6.00 5.76 -3.06
CA LYS A 109 -5.32 4.49 -3.29
C LYS A 109 -3.83 4.74 -3.24
N PHE A 110 -3.11 3.78 -2.66
CA PHE A 110 -1.64 3.84 -2.59
C PHE A 110 -1.05 2.57 -3.14
N TRP A 111 0.04 2.70 -3.85
CA TRP A 111 0.87 1.56 -4.26
C TRP A 111 2.23 1.79 -3.63
N ILE A 112 2.61 0.88 -2.75
CA ILE A 112 3.76 1.07 -1.88
C ILE A 112 4.88 0.15 -2.32
N PRO A 113 6.01 0.70 -2.79
CA PRO A 113 7.18 -0.14 -3.13
C PRO A 113 7.65 -0.86 -1.89
N SER A 114 8.29 -1.99 -2.08
CA SER A 114 8.72 -2.80 -0.95
C SER A 114 9.68 -2.05 -0.02
N GLU A 115 10.46 -1.12 -0.56
CA GLU A 115 11.40 -0.33 0.24
C GLU A 115 10.69 0.55 1.27
N LEU A 116 9.44 0.89 0.99
CA LEU A 116 8.63 1.69 1.92
C LEU A 116 7.65 0.82 2.69
N GLY A 117 7.75 -0.48 2.53
CA GLY A 117 6.90 -1.46 3.19
C GLY A 117 7.73 -2.44 3.99
N TRP A 118 7.61 -3.72 3.67
CA TRP A 118 8.26 -4.78 4.43
C TRP A 118 9.57 -5.23 3.84
N GLY A 119 10.00 -4.62 2.73
CA GLY A 119 11.34 -4.80 2.19
C GLY A 119 11.65 -6.18 1.66
N ARG A 120 12.95 -6.47 1.64
CA ARG A 120 13.45 -7.72 1.09
C ARG A 120 13.10 -8.93 1.93
N LYS A 121 12.83 -8.73 3.21
CA LYS A 121 12.53 -9.84 4.11
C LYS A 121 11.07 -10.23 4.14
N GLY A 122 10.19 -9.28 3.92
CA GLY A 122 8.78 -9.53 4.10
C GLY A 122 8.46 -9.78 5.57
N THR A 123 7.33 -10.42 5.84
CA THR A 123 6.94 -10.78 7.20
C THR A 123 6.49 -12.23 7.21
N GLY A 124 7.29 -13.11 7.74
CA GLY A 124 6.87 -14.48 7.94
C GLY A 124 6.03 -15.03 6.80
N ASN A 125 4.80 -15.41 7.10
CA ASN A 125 3.92 -16.05 6.12
C ASN A 125 3.01 -15.08 5.37
N LYS A 126 2.89 -13.85 5.84
CA LYS A 126 1.87 -12.96 5.31
C LYS A 126 2.31 -12.17 4.10
N ILE A 127 3.48 -11.58 4.20
CA ILE A 127 3.98 -10.69 3.15
C ILE A 127 5.30 -11.23 2.65
N PRO A 128 5.34 -11.61 1.36
CA PRO A 128 6.56 -12.17 0.80
C PRO A 128 7.65 -11.12 0.63
N PRO A 129 8.89 -11.55 0.40
CA PRO A 129 9.97 -10.63 0.13
C PRO A 129 9.69 -9.76 -1.10
N ASN A 130 10.11 -8.52 -1.03
CA ASN A 130 10.02 -7.56 -2.13
C ASN A 130 8.60 -7.30 -2.60
N ALA A 131 7.63 -7.41 -1.71
CA ALA A 131 6.23 -7.24 -2.09
C ALA A 131 5.84 -5.78 -2.23
N VAL A 132 5.19 -5.47 -3.34
CA VAL A 132 4.49 -4.20 -3.52
C VAL A 132 3.11 -4.36 -2.91
N LEU A 133 2.69 -3.37 -2.15
CA LEU A 133 1.39 -3.41 -1.48
C LEU A 133 0.46 -2.37 -2.08
N THR A 134 -0.79 -2.75 -2.23
CA THR A 134 -1.85 -1.83 -2.67
C THR A 134 -2.76 -1.57 -1.50
N PHE A 135 -2.98 -0.30 -1.20
CA PHE A 135 -3.91 0.09 -0.14
C PHE A 135 -4.99 0.98 -0.70
N ASP A 136 -6.20 0.81 -0.19
CA ASP A 136 -7.32 1.70 -0.46
C ASP A 136 -7.74 2.22 0.90
N ILE A 137 -7.55 3.50 1.16
CA ILE A 137 -7.72 4.06 2.51
C ILE A 137 -8.66 5.25 2.49
N ARG A 138 -9.60 5.24 3.44
CA ARG A 138 -10.38 6.43 3.75
C ARG A 138 -9.98 6.94 5.13
N LEU A 139 -9.61 8.20 5.21
CA LEU A 139 -9.23 8.82 6.47
C LEU A 139 -10.49 9.39 7.13
N LEU A 140 -10.89 8.80 8.25
CA LEU A 140 -12.16 9.15 8.89
C LEU A 140 -12.00 10.28 9.89
N GLU A 141 -10.98 10.22 10.74
CA GLU A 141 -10.77 11.29 11.72
C GLU A 141 -9.34 11.26 12.24
N ILE A 142 -8.94 12.40 12.78
CA ILE A 142 -7.70 12.52 13.54
C ILE A 142 -8.12 12.50 14.99
N CYS A 143 -7.60 11.54 15.75
CA CYS A 143 -8.02 11.31 17.13
C CYS A 143 -7.25 12.13 18.14
#